data_4da5864cd14ef1bb08fcda8906d9b1ac
#
_entry.id   4da5864cd14ef1bb08fcda8906d9b1ac
#
_cell.length_a   1.000
_cell.length_b   1.000
_cell.length_c   1.000
_cell.angle_alpha   90.00
_cell.angle_beta   90.00
_cell.angle_gamma   90.00
#
_symmetry.space_group_name_H-M   'P 1'
#
loop_
_entity.id
_entity.type
_entity.pdbx_description
1 polymer ?
#
loop_
_entity_poly.entity_id
_entity_poly.type
_entity_poly.pdbx_seq_one_letter_code
_entity_poly.pdbx_strand_id
1 'polypeptide(L)'
;MIPIITIFSVVRDIELYNTCIRGNVFCCGANLQFVDNNAENKAISTRYNDFLNSFDFGKPSWMVFCHEDFEFREPLAPLLESLPRDALYGPIGCTRKGLFPFRHQVFLGQIEEMNRDGSGKPWTVGRRVVPLTKAETFDCCCLIVHSSLIEKYNLRFDEELAFDLYVEDFCAMAKVKHGIKSRVLPFKATHHSGSKPNDRLYRHLPYLRNKYPHNCFCASCTYLGTPPLAMRFERWLAKLMGH
;
A
#
# COMPACT_ATOMS: atom_id res chain seq x y z
N MET A 1 -12.66 21.57 -9.53
CA MET A 1 -12.58 20.71 -10.76
C MET A 1 -12.57 19.27 -10.29
N ILE A 2 -13.45 18.42 -10.82
CA ILE A 2 -13.50 17.01 -10.43
C ILE A 2 -12.17 16.35 -10.80
N PRO A 3 -11.49 15.68 -9.86
CA PRO A 3 -10.19 15.05 -10.14
C PRO A 3 -10.37 13.89 -11.13
N ILE A 4 -9.46 13.77 -12.10
CA ILE A 4 -9.35 12.57 -12.94
C ILE A 4 -8.75 11.47 -12.08
N ILE A 5 -9.39 10.31 -12.02
CA ILE A 5 -8.96 9.16 -11.25
C ILE A 5 -8.78 7.97 -12.19
N THR A 6 -7.62 7.33 -12.10
CA THR A 6 -7.35 6.06 -12.80
C THR A 6 -7.11 4.98 -11.75
N ILE A 7 -7.95 3.95 -11.73
CA ILE A 7 -7.80 2.79 -10.85
C ILE A 7 -7.20 1.65 -11.68
N PHE A 8 -6.06 1.12 -11.25
CA PHE A 8 -5.37 0.02 -11.91
C PHE A 8 -5.23 -1.18 -10.97
N SER A 9 -5.62 -2.35 -11.47
CA SER A 9 -5.53 -3.61 -10.74
C SER A 9 -4.89 -4.72 -11.58
N VAL A 10 -4.12 -5.58 -10.92
CA VAL A 10 -3.63 -6.83 -11.49
C VAL A 10 -4.60 -7.93 -11.07
N VAL A 11 -5.23 -8.57 -12.04
CA VAL A 11 -6.41 -9.41 -11.83
C VAL A 11 -6.09 -10.89 -12.11
N ARG A 12 -6.47 -11.75 -11.18
CA ARG A 12 -6.49 -13.21 -11.31
C ARG A 12 -7.90 -13.79 -11.12
N ASP A 13 -8.72 -13.08 -10.35
CA ASP A 13 -10.10 -13.42 -10.09
C ASP A 13 -10.99 -12.32 -10.67
N ILE A 14 -11.46 -12.53 -11.90
CA ILE A 14 -12.25 -11.54 -12.62
C ILE A 14 -13.62 -11.32 -11.97
N GLU A 15 -14.20 -12.30 -11.32
CA GLU A 15 -15.49 -12.18 -10.64
C GLU A 15 -15.34 -11.28 -9.40
N LEU A 16 -14.27 -11.46 -8.66
CA LEU A 16 -13.95 -10.63 -7.50
C LEU A 16 -13.65 -9.18 -7.92
N TYR A 17 -12.86 -8.98 -8.99
CA TYR A 17 -12.62 -7.66 -9.56
C TYR A 17 -13.93 -6.99 -10.04
N ASN A 18 -14.81 -7.74 -10.70
CA ASN A 18 -16.10 -7.22 -11.14
C ASN A 18 -16.96 -6.79 -9.95
N THR A 19 -16.95 -7.54 -8.87
CA THR A 19 -17.72 -7.23 -7.66
C THR A 19 -17.13 -6.04 -6.91
N CYS A 20 -15.82 -6.05 -6.65
CA CYS A 20 -15.19 -5.06 -5.77
C CYS A 20 -14.91 -3.72 -6.47
N ILE A 21 -14.64 -3.72 -7.79
CA ILE A 21 -14.17 -2.54 -8.50
C ILE A 21 -15.09 -2.17 -9.67
N ARG A 22 -15.26 -3.05 -10.68
CA ARG A 22 -15.96 -2.67 -11.92
C ARG A 22 -17.44 -2.39 -11.69
N GLY A 23 -18.14 -3.20 -10.90
CA GLY A 23 -19.55 -3.02 -10.54
C GLY A 23 -19.78 -2.10 -9.35
N ASN A 24 -18.73 -1.59 -8.74
CA ASN A 24 -18.82 -0.78 -7.54
C ASN A 24 -19.24 0.65 -7.87
N VAL A 25 -20.37 1.09 -7.30
CA VAL A 25 -20.94 2.43 -7.53
C VAL A 25 -19.99 3.56 -7.11
N PHE A 26 -19.11 3.33 -6.14
CA PHE A 26 -18.12 4.30 -5.69
C PHE A 26 -16.92 4.46 -6.62
N CYS A 27 -16.73 3.53 -7.58
CA CYS A 27 -15.75 3.63 -8.65
C CYS A 27 -16.33 4.30 -9.91
N CYS A 28 -17.62 4.68 -9.91
CA CYS A 28 -18.26 5.35 -11.03
C CYS A 28 -17.55 6.67 -11.37
N GLY A 29 -17.24 6.87 -12.66
CA GLY A 29 -16.52 8.07 -13.13
C GLY A 29 -14.99 7.97 -13.06
N ALA A 30 -14.42 6.93 -12.45
CA ALA A 30 -13.01 6.63 -12.57
C ALA A 30 -12.69 5.90 -13.88
N ASN A 31 -11.48 6.12 -14.41
CA ASN A 31 -10.93 5.33 -15.51
C ASN A 31 -10.43 4.00 -14.95
N LEU A 32 -11.21 2.93 -15.15
CA LEU A 32 -10.89 1.59 -14.67
C LEU A 32 -9.99 0.87 -15.67
N GLN A 33 -8.82 0.47 -15.23
CA GLN A 33 -7.87 -0.31 -16.02
C GLN A 33 -7.42 -1.55 -15.22
N PHE A 34 -7.22 -2.63 -15.93
CA PHE A 34 -6.73 -3.87 -15.32
C PHE A 34 -5.92 -4.69 -16.31
N VAL A 35 -5.11 -5.59 -15.79
CA VAL A 35 -4.43 -6.62 -16.57
C VAL A 35 -4.79 -8.00 -16.01
N ASP A 36 -5.27 -8.89 -16.89
CA ASP A 36 -5.42 -10.31 -16.56
C ASP A 36 -4.03 -10.93 -16.41
N ASN A 37 -3.76 -11.47 -15.22
CA ASN A 37 -2.45 -12.03 -14.89
C ASN A 37 -2.47 -13.56 -14.77
N ASN A 38 -3.53 -14.22 -15.24
CA ASN A 38 -3.66 -15.68 -15.15
C ASN A 38 -2.69 -16.41 -16.09
N ALA A 39 -2.58 -15.97 -17.34
CA ALA A 39 -1.76 -16.64 -18.34
C ALA A 39 -0.25 -16.49 -18.09
N GLU A 40 0.20 -15.26 -17.83
CA GLU A 40 1.63 -14.98 -17.71
C GLU A 40 2.15 -15.05 -16.27
N ASN A 41 1.29 -14.87 -15.29
CA ASN A 41 1.62 -14.92 -13.85
C ASN A 41 2.86 -14.07 -13.49
N LYS A 42 2.98 -12.87 -14.07
CA LYS A 42 4.07 -11.93 -13.78
C LYS A 42 3.94 -11.35 -12.37
N ALA A 43 5.04 -10.83 -11.86
CA ALA A 43 5.06 -10.05 -10.63
C ALA A 43 4.09 -8.87 -10.69
N ILE A 44 3.39 -8.56 -9.59
CA ILE A 44 2.49 -7.39 -9.53
C ILE A 44 3.27 -6.10 -9.74
N SER A 45 4.46 -5.99 -9.17
CA SER A 45 5.39 -4.87 -9.36
C SER A 45 5.74 -4.64 -10.84
N THR A 46 6.03 -5.72 -11.59
CA THR A 46 6.26 -5.65 -13.04
C THR A 46 5.02 -5.16 -13.78
N ARG A 47 3.83 -5.70 -13.46
CA ARG A 47 2.56 -5.24 -14.08
C ARG A 47 2.26 -3.77 -13.79
N TYR A 48 2.55 -3.30 -12.59
CA TYR A 48 2.41 -1.89 -12.26
C TYR A 48 3.40 -1.02 -13.04
N ASN A 49 4.63 -1.48 -13.24
CA ASN A 49 5.60 -0.79 -14.08
C ASN A 49 5.23 -0.80 -15.57
N ASP A 50 4.71 -1.92 -16.10
CA ASP A 50 4.18 -2.01 -17.48
C ASP A 50 3.08 -0.96 -17.71
N PHE A 51 2.14 -0.85 -16.76
CA PHE A 51 1.11 0.20 -16.78
C PHE A 51 1.72 1.61 -16.75
N LEU A 52 2.67 1.89 -15.83
CA LEU A 52 3.31 3.20 -15.71
C LEU A 52 4.12 3.57 -16.97
N ASN A 53 4.71 2.59 -17.64
CA ASN A 53 5.48 2.81 -18.88
C ASN A 53 4.58 3.13 -20.09
N SER A 54 3.32 2.67 -20.07
CA SER A 54 2.34 2.94 -21.13
C SER A 54 1.41 4.13 -20.82
N PHE A 55 1.50 4.71 -19.63
CA PHE A 55 0.59 5.78 -19.18
C PHE A 55 0.88 7.11 -19.86
N ASP A 56 -0.19 7.80 -20.31
CA ASP A 56 -0.12 9.15 -20.88
C ASP A 56 -0.04 10.21 -19.76
N PHE A 57 1.18 10.59 -19.39
CA PHE A 57 1.42 11.62 -18.38
C PHE A 57 0.99 13.03 -18.84
N GLY A 58 0.73 13.25 -20.11
CA GLY A 58 0.15 14.51 -20.61
C GLY A 58 -1.26 14.77 -20.08
N LYS A 59 -1.92 13.76 -19.49
CA LYS A 59 -3.23 13.86 -18.83
C LYS A 59 -3.11 13.52 -17.33
N PRO A 60 -2.67 14.46 -16.49
CA PRO A 60 -2.43 14.20 -15.08
C PRO A 60 -3.68 13.68 -14.36
N SER A 61 -3.51 12.60 -13.59
CA SER A 61 -4.58 11.97 -12.83
C SER A 61 -4.10 11.47 -11.47
N TRP A 62 -5.05 11.23 -10.57
CA TRP A 62 -4.80 10.41 -9.40
C TRP A 62 -4.75 8.95 -9.81
N MET A 63 -3.64 8.28 -9.57
CA MET A 63 -3.47 6.87 -9.79
C MET A 63 -3.76 6.11 -8.50
N VAL A 64 -4.60 5.09 -8.59
CA VAL A 64 -4.96 4.20 -7.48
C VAL A 64 -4.54 2.79 -7.88
N PHE A 65 -3.47 2.30 -7.28
CA PHE A 65 -3.03 0.92 -7.42
C PHE A 65 -3.67 0.11 -6.31
N CYS A 66 -4.56 -0.80 -6.63
CA CYS A 66 -5.22 -1.62 -5.62
C CYS A 66 -5.37 -3.07 -6.08
N HIS A 67 -5.50 -3.96 -5.10
CA HIS A 67 -5.80 -5.36 -5.34
C HIS A 67 -7.19 -5.53 -5.96
N GLU A 68 -7.42 -6.61 -6.69
CA GLU A 68 -8.71 -6.96 -7.30
C GLU A 68 -9.84 -7.13 -6.28
N ASP A 69 -9.47 -7.47 -5.04
CA ASP A 69 -10.34 -7.76 -3.91
C ASP A 69 -10.49 -6.58 -2.93
N PHE A 70 -10.08 -5.38 -3.36
CA PHE A 70 -10.22 -4.15 -2.59
C PHE A 70 -11.49 -3.41 -2.97
N GLU A 71 -12.45 -3.36 -2.07
CA GLU A 71 -13.76 -2.76 -2.29
C GLU A 71 -13.87 -1.39 -1.65
N PHE A 72 -14.12 -0.36 -2.47
CA PHE A 72 -14.38 1.01 -1.98
C PHE A 72 -15.79 1.08 -1.40
N ARG A 73 -15.95 1.71 -0.23
CA ARG A 73 -17.23 1.91 0.46
C ARG A 73 -17.64 3.38 0.53
N GLU A 74 -16.92 4.25 -0.14
CA GLU A 74 -17.25 5.66 -0.33
C GLU A 74 -16.51 6.23 -1.55
N PRO A 75 -16.99 7.33 -2.15
CA PRO A 75 -16.38 7.89 -3.36
C PRO A 75 -15.03 8.55 -3.07
N LEU A 76 -14.04 8.28 -3.93
CA LEU A 76 -12.70 8.87 -3.80
C LEU A 76 -12.62 10.33 -4.28
N ALA A 77 -13.41 10.73 -5.27
CA ALA A 77 -13.28 12.04 -5.90
C ALA A 77 -13.31 13.22 -4.90
N PRO A 78 -14.26 13.30 -3.95
CA PRO A 78 -14.26 14.37 -2.96
C PRO A 78 -13.03 14.38 -2.05
N LEU A 79 -12.48 13.20 -1.76
CA LEU A 79 -11.30 13.05 -0.90
C LEU A 79 -10.03 13.53 -1.60
N LEU A 80 -9.93 13.30 -2.92
CA LEU A 80 -8.73 13.60 -3.70
C LEU A 80 -8.68 15.05 -4.20
N GLU A 81 -9.82 15.75 -4.28
CA GLU A 81 -9.93 17.08 -4.87
C GLU A 81 -8.97 18.11 -4.24
N SER A 82 -8.84 18.08 -2.92
CA SER A 82 -8.03 19.03 -2.14
C SER A 82 -6.69 18.48 -1.67
N LEU A 83 -6.33 17.26 -2.05
CA LEU A 83 -5.08 16.67 -1.57
C LEU A 83 -3.84 17.30 -2.21
N PRO A 84 -2.77 17.52 -1.44
CA PRO A 84 -1.45 17.84 -1.98
C PRO A 84 -0.97 16.73 -2.93
N ARG A 85 -0.36 17.14 -4.07
CA ARG A 85 0.11 16.20 -5.11
C ARG A 85 1.55 15.74 -4.89
N ASP A 86 2.16 16.06 -3.75
CA ASP A 86 3.57 15.87 -3.42
C ASP A 86 3.83 14.73 -2.42
N ALA A 87 2.82 13.91 -2.17
CA ALA A 87 2.90 12.81 -1.21
C ALA A 87 2.26 11.52 -1.77
N LEU A 88 2.56 10.41 -1.12
CA LEU A 88 1.91 9.12 -1.30
C LEU A 88 0.78 8.99 -0.29
N TYR A 89 -0.30 8.31 -0.68
CA TYR A 89 -1.47 8.11 0.15
C TYR A 89 -1.92 6.66 0.15
N GLY A 90 -2.64 6.27 1.20
CA GLY A 90 -3.27 4.96 1.33
C GLY A 90 -4.21 4.94 2.52
N PRO A 91 -5.21 4.03 2.55
CA PRO A 91 -6.21 3.95 3.62
C PRO A 91 -5.64 3.43 4.92
N ILE A 92 -4.62 2.59 4.84
CA ILE A 92 -3.97 1.96 5.99
C ILE A 92 -2.45 1.98 5.83
N GLY A 93 -1.77 2.52 6.81
CA GLY A 93 -0.31 2.62 6.82
C GLY A 93 0.28 2.15 8.13
N CYS A 94 1.60 2.03 8.17
CA CYS A 94 2.35 1.55 9.31
C CYS A 94 3.31 2.61 9.83
N THR A 95 3.49 2.60 11.14
CA THR A 95 4.55 3.36 11.82
C THR A 95 4.87 2.73 13.17
N ARG A 96 5.90 3.24 13.84
CA ARG A 96 6.23 2.87 15.22
C ARG A 96 5.78 3.97 16.17
N LYS A 97 5.11 3.58 17.26
CA LYS A 97 4.68 4.48 18.35
C LYS A 97 5.10 3.92 19.71
N GLY A 98 5.10 4.80 20.70
CA GLY A 98 5.51 4.51 22.05
C GLY A 98 6.82 5.21 22.43
N LEU A 99 7.19 5.12 23.68
CA LEU A 99 8.45 5.62 24.22
C LEU A 99 9.51 4.50 24.18
N PHE A 100 10.76 4.87 23.92
CA PHE A 100 11.86 3.92 24.06
C PHE A 100 11.95 3.43 25.53
N PRO A 101 12.13 2.14 25.79
CA PRO A 101 12.36 1.03 24.84
C PRO A 101 11.11 0.24 24.42
N PHE A 102 9.92 0.77 24.60
CA PHE A 102 8.63 0.08 24.40
C PHE A 102 7.90 0.49 23.11
N ARG A 103 8.66 0.93 22.11
CA ARG A 103 8.06 1.27 20.82
C ARG A 103 7.58 0.01 20.09
N HIS A 104 6.37 0.06 19.56
CA HIS A 104 5.74 -1.04 18.84
C HIS A 104 5.18 -0.56 17.49
N GLN A 105 4.96 -1.50 16.61
CA GLN A 105 4.29 -1.28 15.33
C GLN A 105 2.83 -0.95 15.56
N VAL A 106 2.31 0.01 14.81
CA VAL A 106 0.89 0.37 14.79
C VAL A 106 0.42 0.58 13.37
N PHE A 107 -0.81 0.12 13.11
CA PHE A 107 -1.54 0.43 11.89
C PHE A 107 -2.32 1.74 12.07
N LEU A 108 -2.14 2.65 11.12
CA LEU A 108 -2.77 3.96 11.05
C LEU A 108 -3.76 3.98 9.91
N GLY A 109 -4.96 4.50 10.12
CA GLY A 109 -6.09 4.30 9.23
C GLY A 109 -6.87 3.05 9.61
N GLN A 110 -8.00 2.83 8.96
CA GLN A 110 -8.89 1.75 9.32
C GLN A 110 -9.59 1.21 8.08
N ILE A 111 -9.48 -0.09 7.85
CA ILE A 111 -10.22 -0.83 6.82
C ILE A 111 -10.94 -2.02 7.45
N GLU A 112 -11.96 -2.50 6.79
CA GLU A 112 -12.54 -3.80 7.10
C GLU A 112 -11.81 -4.89 6.31
N GLU A 113 -11.47 -5.97 6.97
CA GLU A 113 -10.98 -7.20 6.35
C GLU A 113 -12.09 -8.25 6.34
N MET A 114 -12.16 -9.04 5.29
CA MET A 114 -13.10 -10.16 5.14
C MET A 114 -12.37 -11.35 4.49
N ASN A 115 -12.80 -12.56 4.80
CA ASN A 115 -12.30 -13.73 4.08
C ASN A 115 -12.64 -13.63 2.59
N ARG A 116 -11.72 -14.08 1.71
CA ARG A 116 -11.87 -13.99 0.25
C ARG A 116 -13.13 -14.69 -0.28
N ASP A 117 -13.52 -15.76 0.35
CA ASP A 117 -14.75 -16.52 0.03
C ASP A 117 -16.03 -15.90 0.61
N GLY A 118 -15.92 -14.73 1.26
CA GLY A 118 -17.04 -14.05 1.90
C GLY A 118 -17.54 -14.71 3.20
N SER A 119 -16.88 -15.76 3.65
CA SER A 119 -17.24 -16.44 4.90
C SER A 119 -16.82 -15.65 6.13
N GLY A 120 -17.49 -15.92 7.24
CA GLY A 120 -17.17 -15.29 8.51
C GLY A 120 -17.72 -13.87 8.65
N LYS A 121 -17.31 -13.21 9.73
CA LYS A 121 -17.66 -11.81 9.99
C LYS A 121 -16.48 -10.90 9.60
N PRO A 122 -16.75 -9.73 8.99
CA PRO A 122 -15.71 -8.74 8.79
C PRO A 122 -15.06 -8.36 10.12
N TRP A 123 -13.76 -8.09 10.07
CA TRP A 123 -13.05 -7.55 11.22
C TRP A 123 -12.31 -6.27 10.84
N THR A 124 -12.12 -5.40 11.80
CA THR A 124 -11.47 -4.12 11.59
C THR A 124 -9.98 -4.23 11.83
N VAL A 125 -9.18 -3.75 10.86
CA VAL A 125 -7.74 -3.62 10.96
C VAL A 125 -7.36 -2.15 11.09
N GLY A 126 -6.40 -1.86 11.98
CA GLY A 126 -5.90 -0.53 12.20
C GLY A 126 -6.74 0.31 13.17
N ARG A 127 -6.42 1.58 13.25
CA ARG A 127 -7.10 2.52 14.14
C ARG A 127 -7.41 3.83 13.43
N ARG A 128 -8.48 4.46 13.81
CA ARG A 128 -8.86 5.78 13.29
C ARG A 128 -7.75 6.80 13.52
N VAL A 129 -7.51 7.60 12.51
CA VAL A 129 -6.57 8.72 12.54
C VAL A 129 -7.18 9.92 11.83
N VAL A 130 -6.67 11.10 12.11
CA VAL A 130 -7.03 12.28 11.32
C VAL A 130 -6.42 12.18 9.92
N PRO A 131 -7.07 12.74 8.88
CA PRO A 131 -6.51 12.78 7.53
C PRO A 131 -5.09 13.35 7.51
N LEU A 132 -4.27 12.85 6.59
CA LEU A 132 -2.87 13.24 6.40
C LEU A 132 -1.92 12.90 7.56
N THR A 133 -2.35 12.03 8.48
CA THR A 133 -1.43 11.47 9.49
C THR A 133 -0.25 10.79 8.79
N LYS A 134 0.97 11.08 9.26
CA LYS A 134 2.20 10.52 8.67
C LYS A 134 2.29 9.02 8.94
N ALA A 135 2.59 8.26 7.91
CA ALA A 135 2.98 6.84 7.98
C ALA A 135 4.43 6.67 7.47
N GLU A 136 5.04 5.54 7.74
CA GLU A 136 6.31 5.16 7.14
C GLU A 136 6.07 4.47 5.79
N THR A 137 5.14 3.53 5.77
CA THR A 137 4.72 2.78 4.57
C THR A 137 3.21 2.57 4.56
N PHE A 138 2.69 2.03 3.46
CA PHE A 138 1.31 1.54 3.35
C PHE A 138 1.28 0.04 3.14
N ASP A 139 0.14 -0.56 3.44
CA ASP A 139 -0.17 -1.93 3.06
C ASP A 139 -0.32 -2.05 1.54
N CYS A 140 0.02 -3.21 0.99
CA CYS A 140 -0.03 -3.47 -0.45
C CYS A 140 -1.45 -3.40 -1.05
N CYS A 141 -2.50 -3.44 -0.24
CA CYS A 141 -3.88 -3.49 -0.73
C CYS A 141 -4.31 -2.24 -1.52
N CYS A 142 -3.79 -1.05 -1.18
CA CYS A 142 -4.14 0.18 -1.91
C CYS A 142 -3.08 1.28 -1.72
N LEU A 143 -2.55 1.77 -2.85
CA LEU A 143 -1.66 2.94 -2.94
C LEU A 143 -2.27 3.99 -3.85
N ILE A 144 -2.29 5.25 -3.39
CA ILE A 144 -2.79 6.40 -4.14
C ILE A 144 -1.65 7.40 -4.34
N VAL A 145 -1.43 7.83 -5.58
CA VAL A 145 -0.39 8.80 -5.93
C VAL A 145 -0.83 9.65 -7.13
N HIS A 146 -0.46 10.92 -7.15
CA HIS A 146 -0.72 11.75 -8.34
C HIS A 146 0.33 11.47 -9.43
N SER A 147 -0.11 11.33 -10.69
CA SER A 147 0.75 10.96 -11.82
C SER A 147 1.93 11.92 -12.02
N SER A 148 1.73 13.21 -11.75
CA SER A 148 2.82 14.20 -11.84
C SER A 148 3.99 13.91 -10.87
N LEU A 149 3.73 13.24 -9.74
CA LEU A 149 4.78 12.84 -8.81
C LEU A 149 5.58 11.65 -9.37
N ILE A 150 4.88 10.68 -9.97
CA ILE A 150 5.48 9.55 -10.68
C ILE A 150 6.39 10.05 -11.80
N GLU A 151 5.87 10.93 -12.66
CA GLU A 151 6.59 11.48 -13.80
C GLU A 151 7.82 12.27 -13.35
N LYS A 152 7.65 13.22 -12.41
CA LYS A 152 8.71 14.11 -11.91
C LYS A 152 9.94 13.35 -11.40
N TYR A 153 9.73 12.25 -10.71
CA TYR A 153 10.80 11.49 -10.05
C TYR A 153 11.07 10.13 -10.72
N ASN A 154 10.40 9.84 -11.83
CA ASN A 154 10.47 8.54 -12.51
C ASN A 154 10.30 7.37 -11.54
N LEU A 155 9.27 7.45 -10.67
CA LEU A 155 9.06 6.43 -9.65
C LEU A 155 8.64 5.10 -10.31
N ARG A 156 9.23 4.01 -9.85
CA ARG A 156 8.92 2.63 -10.30
C ARG A 156 8.91 1.69 -9.10
N PHE A 157 8.10 0.66 -9.20
CA PHE A 157 8.10 -0.45 -8.25
C PHE A 157 9.35 -1.30 -8.42
N ASP A 158 9.82 -1.92 -7.37
CA ASP A 158 10.96 -2.85 -7.42
C ASP A 158 10.48 -4.23 -7.85
N GLU A 159 10.90 -4.68 -9.03
CA GLU A 159 10.43 -5.94 -9.63
C GLU A 159 10.99 -7.20 -8.95
N GLU A 160 12.03 -7.08 -8.12
CA GLU A 160 12.49 -8.15 -7.23
C GLU A 160 11.43 -8.49 -6.15
N LEU A 161 10.50 -7.57 -5.89
CA LEU A 161 9.40 -7.73 -4.92
C LEU A 161 8.11 -8.11 -5.66
N ALA A 162 7.99 -9.37 -6.03
CA ALA A 162 6.95 -9.84 -6.95
C ALA A 162 5.51 -9.68 -6.42
N PHE A 163 5.29 -9.89 -5.13
CA PHE A 163 3.94 -9.88 -4.53
C PHE A 163 3.90 -9.24 -3.13
N ASP A 164 4.90 -9.46 -2.31
CA ASP A 164 4.94 -8.96 -0.94
C ASP A 164 5.88 -7.75 -0.86
N LEU A 165 5.55 -6.77 -0.02
CA LEU A 165 6.39 -5.62 0.34
C LEU A 165 6.68 -4.62 -0.80
N TYR A 166 6.07 -4.76 -1.98
CA TYR A 166 6.35 -3.89 -3.12
C TYR A 166 5.79 -2.45 -2.93
N VAL A 167 4.68 -2.26 -2.22
CA VAL A 167 4.16 -0.92 -1.87
C VAL A 167 4.94 -0.32 -0.72
N GLU A 168 5.27 -1.12 0.29
CA GLU A 168 6.10 -0.70 1.41
C GLU A 168 7.48 -0.23 0.93
N ASP A 169 8.10 -0.99 0.02
CA ASP A 169 9.36 -0.62 -0.61
C ASP A 169 9.24 0.64 -1.46
N PHE A 170 8.16 0.77 -2.23
CA PHE A 170 7.90 1.97 -3.01
C PHE A 170 7.84 3.22 -2.12
N CYS A 171 7.17 3.13 -0.97
CA CYS A 171 7.13 4.21 0.03
C CYS A 171 8.53 4.51 0.60
N ALA A 172 9.27 3.46 0.98
CA ALA A 172 10.62 3.59 1.51
C ALA A 172 11.59 4.22 0.50
N MET A 173 11.57 3.74 -0.74
CA MET A 173 12.37 4.25 -1.86
C MET A 173 12.05 5.72 -2.15
N ALA A 174 10.77 6.07 -2.27
CA ALA A 174 10.32 7.44 -2.51
C ALA A 174 10.79 8.37 -1.38
N LYS A 175 10.76 7.91 -0.13
CA LYS A 175 11.25 8.65 1.02
C LYS A 175 12.77 8.82 1.01
N VAL A 176 13.52 7.74 0.76
CA VAL A 176 14.99 7.77 0.84
C VAL A 176 15.59 8.58 -0.31
N LYS A 177 15.12 8.36 -1.53
CA LYS A 177 15.68 9.02 -2.72
C LYS A 177 15.20 10.46 -2.92
N HIS A 178 13.94 10.74 -2.56
CA HIS A 178 13.29 12.00 -2.96
C HIS A 178 12.66 12.77 -1.79
N GLY A 179 12.70 12.25 -0.57
CA GLY A 179 12.10 12.90 0.60
C GLY A 179 10.57 12.91 0.59
N ILE A 180 9.93 12.14 -0.32
CA ILE A 180 8.48 12.06 -0.46
C ILE A 180 7.87 11.45 0.80
N LYS A 181 6.76 12.00 1.25
CA LYS A 181 6.08 11.61 2.49
C LYS A 181 4.93 10.66 2.19
N SER A 182 4.72 9.67 3.07
CA SER A 182 3.52 8.84 3.10
C SER A 182 2.52 9.42 4.12
N ARG A 183 1.26 9.60 3.71
CA ARG A 183 0.20 10.20 4.53
C ARG A 183 -1.06 9.38 4.44
N VAL A 184 -1.59 8.96 5.59
CA VAL A 184 -2.85 8.20 5.62
C VAL A 184 -4.00 9.08 5.15
N LEU A 185 -4.75 8.58 4.18
CA LEU A 185 -6.02 9.10 3.72
C LEU A 185 -7.11 8.14 4.21
N PRO A 186 -7.75 8.42 5.37
CA PRO A 186 -8.80 7.55 5.89
C PRO A 186 -10.02 7.59 4.99
N PHE A 187 -10.46 6.44 4.52
CA PHE A 187 -11.73 6.24 3.85
C PHE A 187 -12.26 4.83 4.12
N LYS A 188 -13.55 4.63 3.91
CA LYS A 188 -14.18 3.33 4.13
C LYS A 188 -13.87 2.39 2.98
N ALA A 189 -13.33 1.22 3.32
CA ALA A 189 -13.02 0.16 2.36
C ALA A 189 -13.11 -1.21 3.04
N THR A 190 -13.38 -2.23 2.23
CA THR A 190 -13.28 -3.64 2.63
C THR A 190 -12.23 -4.33 1.74
N HIS A 191 -11.34 -5.09 2.37
CA HIS A 191 -10.34 -5.90 1.67
C HIS A 191 -10.69 -7.38 1.87
N HIS A 192 -11.00 -8.07 0.78
CA HIS A 192 -11.46 -9.46 0.80
C HIS A 192 -10.28 -10.44 0.69
N SER A 193 -9.26 -10.26 1.52
CA SER A 193 -8.02 -11.03 1.42
C SER A 193 -7.98 -12.22 2.37
N GLY A 194 -8.19 -12.01 3.64
CA GLY A 194 -8.06 -13.06 4.67
C GLY A 194 -6.68 -13.72 4.73
N SER A 195 -5.70 -13.20 3.99
CA SER A 195 -4.38 -13.82 3.89
C SER A 195 -3.51 -13.54 5.12
N LYS A 196 -2.79 -14.57 5.56
CA LYS A 196 -1.79 -14.44 6.62
C LYS A 196 -0.40 -14.24 6.01
N PRO A 197 0.52 -13.54 6.69
CA PRO A 197 1.92 -13.52 6.30
C PRO A 197 2.45 -14.95 6.12
N ASN A 198 3.23 -15.17 5.09
CA ASN A 198 3.81 -16.47 4.79
C ASN A 198 5.34 -16.36 4.62
N ASP A 199 6.00 -17.52 4.49
CA ASP A 199 7.46 -17.59 4.36
C ASP A 199 8.00 -16.84 3.14
N ARG A 200 7.20 -16.63 2.09
CA ARG A 200 7.59 -15.87 0.90
C ARG A 200 7.98 -14.44 1.25
N LEU A 201 7.19 -13.78 2.11
CA LEU A 201 7.48 -12.42 2.59
C LEU A 201 8.87 -12.33 3.23
N TYR A 202 9.22 -13.29 4.08
CA TYR A 202 10.49 -13.27 4.82
C TYR A 202 11.71 -13.51 3.93
N ARG A 203 11.56 -14.12 2.76
CA ARG A 203 12.65 -14.33 1.78
C ARG A 203 13.18 -13.03 1.20
N HIS A 204 12.39 -11.97 1.16
CA HIS A 204 12.81 -10.66 0.66
C HIS A 204 13.60 -9.83 1.69
N LEU A 205 13.60 -10.18 2.97
CA LEU A 205 14.23 -9.37 4.01
C LEU A 205 15.76 -9.21 3.85
N PRO A 206 16.54 -10.23 3.45
CA PRO A 206 17.98 -10.05 3.19
C PRO A 206 18.23 -9.03 2.07
N TYR A 207 17.49 -9.11 0.97
CA TYR A 207 17.56 -8.14 -0.12
C TYR A 207 17.26 -6.70 0.37
N LEU A 208 16.17 -6.52 1.10
CA LEU A 208 15.77 -5.21 1.64
C LEU A 208 16.74 -4.65 2.68
N ARG A 209 17.42 -5.50 3.46
CA ARG A 209 18.50 -5.06 4.35
C ARG A 209 19.68 -4.49 3.59
N ASN A 210 20.05 -5.13 2.48
CA ASN A 210 21.11 -4.64 1.60
C ASN A 210 20.71 -3.35 0.87
N LYS A 211 19.46 -3.25 0.46
CA LYS A 211 18.89 -2.06 -0.21
C LYS A 211 18.82 -0.85 0.73
N TYR A 212 18.54 -1.07 2.01
CA TYR A 212 18.41 -0.02 3.03
C TYR A 212 19.34 -0.26 4.23
N PRO A 213 20.68 -0.21 4.06
CA PRO A 213 21.63 -0.57 5.11
C PRO A 213 21.59 0.38 6.31
N HIS A 214 21.19 1.64 6.10
CA HIS A 214 21.16 2.70 7.12
C HIS A 214 19.75 3.15 7.51
N ASN A 215 18.71 2.52 6.94
CA ASN A 215 17.32 2.88 7.18
C ASN A 215 16.54 1.66 7.65
N CYS A 216 15.49 1.91 8.42
CA CYS A 216 14.54 0.89 8.82
C CYS A 216 13.14 1.48 8.81
N PHE A 217 12.24 0.86 8.05
CA PHE A 217 10.85 1.27 7.91
C PHE A 217 9.92 0.21 8.48
N CYS A 218 8.86 0.67 9.13
CA CYS A 218 7.77 -0.18 9.55
C CYS A 218 6.93 -0.59 8.33
N ALA A 219 6.64 -1.87 8.19
CA ALA A 219 5.80 -2.44 7.14
C ALA A 219 4.64 -3.21 7.77
N SER A 220 3.63 -3.58 6.99
CA SER A 220 2.40 -4.23 7.51
C SER A 220 2.69 -5.50 8.31
N CYS A 221 3.62 -6.33 7.87
CA CYS A 221 3.92 -7.62 8.52
C CYS A 221 5.33 -7.71 9.10
N THR A 222 6.20 -6.70 8.88
CA THR A 222 7.62 -6.77 9.23
C THR A 222 8.26 -5.38 9.26
N TYR A 223 9.59 -5.34 9.11
CA TYR A 223 10.39 -4.13 8.94
C TYR A 223 11.28 -4.27 7.71
N LEU A 224 11.33 -3.23 6.88
CA LEU A 224 12.26 -3.14 5.76
C LEU A 224 13.57 -2.51 6.23
N GLY A 225 14.68 -3.02 5.67
CA GLY A 225 16.00 -2.46 5.94
C GLY A 225 16.65 -2.99 7.22
N THR A 226 17.69 -2.30 7.67
CA THR A 226 18.49 -2.71 8.81
C THR A 226 17.99 -2.07 10.11
N PRO A 227 17.48 -2.86 11.05
CA PRO A 227 17.03 -2.33 12.33
C PRO A 227 18.18 -1.70 13.12
N PRO A 228 18.06 -0.44 13.59
CA PRO A 228 19.07 0.19 14.42
C PRO A 228 19.24 -0.56 15.76
N LEU A 229 20.39 -0.40 16.42
CA LEU A 229 20.69 -1.06 17.69
C LEU A 229 19.60 -0.87 18.74
N ALA A 230 19.06 0.36 18.85
CA ALA A 230 17.96 0.67 19.76
C ALA A 230 16.73 -0.22 19.52
N MET A 231 16.36 -0.44 18.25
CA MET A 231 15.24 -1.30 17.89
C MET A 231 15.53 -2.77 18.10
N ARG A 232 16.78 -3.21 17.90
CA ARG A 232 17.21 -4.58 18.21
C ARG A 232 17.11 -4.85 19.73
N PHE A 233 17.49 -3.88 20.55
CA PHE A 233 17.34 -3.93 21.99
C PHE A 233 15.87 -3.96 22.41
N GLU A 234 15.00 -3.12 21.85
CA GLU A 234 13.55 -3.13 22.12
C GLU A 234 12.93 -4.50 21.85
N ARG A 235 13.27 -5.11 20.69
CA ARG A 235 12.77 -6.45 20.33
C ARG A 235 13.28 -7.55 21.27
N TRP A 236 14.54 -7.46 21.65
CA TRP A 236 15.12 -8.39 22.63
C TRP A 236 14.41 -8.27 24.00
N LEU A 237 14.18 -7.05 24.47
CA LEU A 237 13.49 -6.80 25.74
C LEU A 237 12.02 -7.28 25.68
N ALA A 238 11.29 -6.99 24.61
CA ALA A 238 9.92 -7.49 24.42
C ALA A 238 9.86 -9.02 24.49
N LYS A 239 10.80 -9.70 23.82
CA LYS A 239 10.90 -11.16 23.86
C LYS A 239 11.17 -11.70 25.28
N LEU A 240 11.99 -11.02 26.09
CA LEU A 240 12.22 -11.39 27.49
C LEU A 240 10.98 -11.22 28.38
N MET A 241 10.11 -10.24 28.03
CA MET A 241 8.86 -9.97 28.76
C MET A 241 7.68 -10.80 28.27
N GLY A 242 7.89 -11.74 27.33
CA GLY A 242 6.84 -12.62 26.81
C GLY A 242 5.90 -11.97 25.79
N HIS A 243 6.34 -10.91 25.13
CA HIS A 243 5.61 -10.20 24.05
C HIS A 243 6.17 -10.50 22.65
#